data_0f44088978c741469497a5d6608c31d8
#
_entry.id   0f44088978c741469497a5d6608c31d8
#
_cell.length_a   1.000
_cell.length_b   1.000
_cell.length_c   1.000
_cell.angle_alpha   90.00
_cell.angle_beta   90.00
_cell.angle_gamma   90.00
#
_symmetry.space_group_name_H-M   'P 1'
#
loop_
_entity.id
_entity.type
_entity.pdbx_description
1 polymer ?
#
loop_
_entity_poly.entity_id
_entity_poly.type
_entity_poly.pdbx_seq_one_letter_code
_entity_poly.pdbx_strand_id
1 'polypeptide(L)'
;MTPKFDETELRRSLRLLNSVLIRVLKIQGKADLADRVEQLQKSHASMLRDHHPSRRQQLLEALDGLDAESTGEVIRVFNHYFSLLNIAEESFYLRQRRRQAEQGGHYWPGSFHDTLLMLKERGVQADQLQQLLDQLLYLPVMTAHPTEAKRRTVKGALRNVFVSQEALTNGRLRGYFRKEAIERLQSQIQLLWKTDEVRLRGMGVADEIDTGLFYFPLSLFRATARVYRNFERSLRDVYGEAAADQIRVPSFLRYGSWIGGDRDGNPNVTPETTALAIRLQARTILQEYLQRLDQLHGQLSHSWGFCELSPEFRESLDHDRAELGSAVADLERPFLQEPYRHKLVLMKFRVQRSLRRIERLIAGENEPPDNLAYASAAEFLQDLRIIDGSLRSHSDADIAGQELHDLIRLAETFGFHLMQLDVRQESGRHSEAVADLFQVTLGIDYAAMNETERLKLLGETIAAPGGLLFDRSRLQPQTRDTLAVFETMARMRREIGGECFDKYVISMTHHASHVLEVML
;
A
#
# COMPACT_ATOMS: atom_id res chain seq x y z
N MET A 1 27.93 -12.82 12.58
CA MET A 1 28.92 -12.08 11.75
C MET A 1 28.21 -11.57 10.52
N THR A 2 28.09 -10.26 10.35
CA THR A 2 27.57 -9.68 9.09
C THR A 2 28.57 -10.06 7.98
N PRO A 3 28.13 -10.70 6.88
CA PRO A 3 29.04 -11.03 5.78
C PRO A 3 29.67 -9.72 5.25
N LYS A 4 31.01 -9.69 5.15
CA LYS A 4 31.71 -8.59 4.47
C LYS A 4 31.40 -8.72 2.98
N PHE A 5 30.49 -7.87 2.50
CA PHE A 5 30.18 -7.79 1.07
C PHE A 5 31.33 -7.11 0.30
N ASP A 6 31.64 -7.64 -0.89
CA ASP A 6 32.56 -6.97 -1.80
C ASP A 6 31.90 -5.70 -2.39
N GLU A 7 32.28 -4.53 -1.88
CA GLU A 7 31.77 -3.23 -2.32
C GLU A 7 32.23 -2.81 -3.73
N THR A 8 33.07 -3.59 -4.39
CA THR A 8 33.59 -3.27 -5.73
C THR A 8 32.46 -3.05 -6.73
N GLU A 9 31.41 -3.85 -6.62
CA GLU A 9 30.24 -3.78 -7.47
C GLU A 9 29.38 -2.53 -7.19
N LEU A 10 29.21 -2.16 -5.93
CA LEU A 10 28.56 -0.91 -5.52
C LEU A 10 29.30 0.29 -6.08
N ARG A 11 30.63 0.34 -5.90
CA ARG A 11 31.48 1.42 -6.42
C ARG A 11 31.42 1.53 -7.95
N ARG A 12 31.28 0.40 -8.66
CA ARG A 12 31.11 0.39 -10.13
C ARG A 12 29.74 0.98 -10.53
N SER A 13 28.67 0.61 -9.83
CA SER A 13 27.33 1.16 -10.05
C SER A 13 27.29 2.67 -9.78
N LEU A 14 27.87 3.13 -8.69
CA LEU A 14 27.96 4.54 -8.34
C LEU A 14 28.71 5.35 -9.40
N ARG A 15 29.86 4.84 -9.87
CA ARG A 15 30.62 5.50 -10.94
C ARG A 15 29.82 5.60 -12.23
N LEU A 16 29.08 4.54 -12.60
CA LEU A 16 28.22 4.56 -13.79
C LEU A 16 27.14 5.63 -13.68
N LEU A 17 26.37 5.63 -12.59
CA LEU A 17 25.27 6.59 -12.40
C LEU A 17 25.79 8.04 -12.34
N ASN A 18 26.88 8.28 -11.61
CA ASN A 18 27.51 9.61 -11.56
C ASN A 18 28.01 10.04 -12.96
N SER A 19 28.66 9.14 -13.72
CA SER A 19 29.14 9.47 -15.05
C SER A 19 28.00 9.80 -16.02
N VAL A 20 26.86 9.14 -15.89
CA VAL A 20 25.66 9.44 -16.71
C VAL A 20 25.07 10.79 -16.28
N LEU A 21 24.98 11.10 -14.99
CA LEU A 21 24.50 12.39 -14.50
C LEU A 21 25.38 13.54 -15.01
N ILE A 22 26.70 13.44 -14.88
CA ILE A 22 27.65 14.43 -15.40
C ILE A 22 27.53 14.60 -16.92
N ARG A 23 27.38 13.50 -17.66
CA ARG A 23 27.16 13.55 -19.11
C ARG A 23 25.85 14.27 -19.46
N VAL A 24 24.76 14.02 -18.73
CA VAL A 24 23.49 14.72 -18.92
C VAL A 24 23.67 16.22 -18.72
N LEU A 25 24.36 16.67 -17.66
CA LEU A 25 24.64 18.08 -17.43
C LEU A 25 25.41 18.72 -18.61
N LYS A 26 26.45 18.05 -19.10
CA LYS A 26 27.23 18.54 -20.25
C LYS A 26 26.39 18.66 -21.52
N ILE A 27 25.55 17.66 -21.83
CA ILE A 27 24.61 17.69 -22.98
C ILE A 27 23.59 18.85 -22.83
N GLN A 28 23.19 19.19 -21.59
CA GLN A 28 22.28 20.28 -21.32
C GLN A 28 22.93 21.67 -21.29
N GLY A 29 24.17 21.79 -21.73
CA GLY A 29 24.90 23.06 -21.75
C GLY A 29 25.38 23.54 -20.39
N LYS A 30 25.41 22.67 -19.39
CA LYS A 30 25.84 22.97 -18.01
C LYS A 30 27.23 22.33 -17.71
N ALA A 31 28.20 22.50 -18.62
CA ALA A 31 29.52 21.93 -18.49
C ALA A 31 30.26 22.48 -17.26
N ASP A 32 30.21 23.80 -17.03
CA ASP A 32 30.84 24.44 -15.88
C ASP A 32 30.27 23.95 -14.53
N LEU A 33 28.94 23.75 -14.47
CA LEU A 33 28.31 23.15 -13.31
C LEU A 33 28.75 21.73 -13.07
N ALA A 34 28.86 20.92 -14.14
CA ALA A 34 29.34 19.54 -14.06
C ALA A 34 30.78 19.48 -13.50
N ASP A 35 31.70 20.31 -14.02
CA ASP A 35 33.09 20.35 -13.60
C ASP A 35 33.21 20.85 -12.14
N ARG A 36 32.39 21.84 -11.75
CA ARG A 36 32.32 22.32 -10.36
C ARG A 36 31.83 21.24 -9.39
N VAL A 37 30.78 20.50 -9.73
CA VAL A 37 30.29 19.40 -8.90
C VAL A 37 31.33 18.29 -8.78
N GLU A 38 32.00 17.90 -9.86
CA GLU A 38 33.13 16.94 -9.79
C GLU A 38 34.27 17.42 -8.88
N GLN A 39 34.58 18.70 -8.92
CA GLN A 39 35.59 19.28 -8.03
C GLN A 39 35.15 19.22 -6.56
N LEU A 40 33.93 19.62 -6.24
CA LEU A 40 33.40 19.54 -4.88
C LEU A 40 33.37 18.09 -4.36
N GLN A 41 32.94 17.12 -5.18
CA GLN A 41 32.97 15.70 -4.83
C GLN A 41 34.40 15.21 -4.51
N LYS A 42 35.40 15.59 -5.33
CA LYS A 42 36.82 15.23 -5.13
C LYS A 42 37.39 15.88 -3.87
N SER A 43 37.09 17.16 -3.66
CA SER A 43 37.59 17.92 -2.48
C SER A 43 37.02 17.35 -1.19
N HIS A 44 35.70 17.05 -1.16
CA HIS A 44 35.04 16.42 -0.02
C HIS A 44 35.58 15.01 0.27
N ALA A 45 35.76 14.17 -0.76
CA ALA A 45 36.34 12.84 -0.62
C ALA A 45 37.80 12.88 -0.13
N SER A 46 38.56 13.89 -0.52
CA SER A 46 39.90 14.12 -0.04
C SER A 46 39.95 14.56 1.42
N MET A 47 39.02 15.44 1.82
CA MET A 47 38.86 15.90 3.20
C MET A 47 38.52 14.75 4.16
N LEU A 48 37.65 13.80 3.73
CA LEU A 48 37.27 12.64 4.54
C LEU A 48 38.45 11.64 4.74
N ARG A 49 39.39 11.56 3.80
CA ARG A 49 40.57 10.69 3.91
C ARG A 49 41.67 11.29 4.78
N ASP A 50 41.79 12.59 4.75
CA ASP A 50 42.81 13.34 5.44
C ASP A 50 42.18 14.62 6.02
N HIS A 51 41.89 14.59 7.31
CA HIS A 51 41.18 15.65 8.05
C HIS A 51 42.02 16.91 8.28
N HIS A 52 42.78 17.35 7.27
CA HIS A 52 43.60 18.55 7.39
C HIS A 52 42.75 19.83 7.34
N PRO A 53 42.86 20.76 8.32
CA PRO A 53 42.03 21.97 8.40
C PRO A 53 42.05 22.84 7.12
N SER A 54 43.17 22.91 6.42
CA SER A 54 43.30 23.68 5.18
C SER A 54 42.40 23.16 4.04
N ARG A 55 42.15 21.86 3.96
CA ARG A 55 41.22 21.28 2.96
C ARG A 55 39.79 21.63 3.22
N ARG A 56 39.42 21.66 4.50
CA ARG A 56 38.08 22.14 4.90
C ARG A 56 37.91 23.61 4.55
N GLN A 57 38.93 24.43 4.83
CA GLN A 57 38.91 25.85 4.52
C GLN A 57 38.75 26.08 3.00
N GLN A 58 39.51 25.39 2.17
CA GLN A 58 39.43 25.48 0.70
C GLN A 58 38.03 25.06 0.18
N LEU A 59 37.42 24.05 0.79
CA LEU A 59 36.05 23.65 0.41
C LEU A 59 35.01 24.73 0.79
N LEU A 60 35.13 25.33 1.98
CA LEU A 60 34.28 26.42 2.41
C LEU A 60 34.41 27.65 1.51
N GLU A 61 35.64 28.06 1.17
CA GLU A 61 35.90 29.15 0.26
C GLU A 61 35.33 28.93 -1.14
N ALA A 62 35.38 27.67 -1.64
CA ALA A 62 34.77 27.31 -2.91
C ALA A 62 33.21 27.36 -2.88
N LEU A 63 32.61 27.14 -1.71
CA LEU A 63 31.15 27.27 -1.51
C LEU A 63 30.75 28.72 -1.30
N ASP A 64 31.49 29.50 -0.51
CA ASP A 64 31.20 30.91 -0.23
C ASP A 64 31.30 31.78 -1.49
N GLY A 65 32.06 31.35 -2.49
CA GLY A 65 32.15 32.03 -3.79
C GLY A 65 30.97 31.80 -4.75
N LEU A 66 29.93 31.04 -4.34
CA LEU A 66 28.74 30.78 -5.16
C LEU A 66 27.69 31.87 -4.93
N ASP A 67 27.12 32.38 -6.03
CA ASP A 67 25.88 33.17 -5.97
C ASP A 67 24.66 32.28 -5.69
N ALA A 68 23.51 32.88 -5.45
CA ALA A 68 22.29 32.18 -5.10
C ALA A 68 21.81 31.21 -6.21
N GLU A 69 21.95 31.60 -7.48
CA GLU A 69 21.56 30.78 -8.62
C GLU A 69 22.47 29.54 -8.75
N SER A 70 23.78 29.74 -8.75
CA SER A 70 24.79 28.66 -8.78
C SER A 70 24.64 27.72 -7.58
N THR A 71 24.37 28.27 -6.39
CA THR A 71 24.11 27.47 -5.19
C THR A 71 22.88 26.57 -5.38
N GLY A 72 21.78 27.11 -5.89
CA GLY A 72 20.56 26.36 -6.20
C GLY A 72 20.80 25.22 -7.20
N GLU A 73 21.58 25.49 -8.27
CA GLU A 73 21.95 24.48 -9.25
C GLU A 73 22.83 23.37 -8.66
N VAL A 74 23.81 23.72 -7.85
CA VAL A 74 24.67 22.74 -7.16
C VAL A 74 23.86 21.86 -6.22
N ILE A 75 22.98 22.44 -5.40
CA ILE A 75 22.10 21.69 -4.50
C ILE A 75 21.22 20.71 -5.30
N ARG A 76 20.66 21.15 -6.42
CA ARG A 76 19.85 20.30 -7.29
C ARG A 76 20.62 19.11 -7.84
N VAL A 77 21.86 19.32 -8.31
CA VAL A 77 22.71 18.21 -8.76
C VAL A 77 22.98 17.22 -7.64
N PHE A 78 23.30 17.71 -6.43
CA PHE A 78 23.55 16.83 -5.28
C PHE A 78 22.30 16.07 -4.84
N ASN A 79 21.11 16.65 -4.91
CA ASN A 79 19.84 15.94 -4.66
C ASN A 79 19.66 14.75 -5.62
N HIS A 80 19.90 14.96 -6.91
CA HIS A 80 19.88 13.88 -7.89
C HIS A 80 20.98 12.86 -7.62
N TYR A 81 22.20 13.31 -7.33
CA TYR A 81 23.33 12.44 -7.00
C TYR A 81 23.02 11.52 -5.82
N PHE A 82 22.52 12.05 -4.71
CA PHE A 82 22.14 11.25 -3.54
C PHE A 82 20.97 10.32 -3.82
N SER A 83 19.99 10.74 -4.62
CA SER A 83 18.91 9.87 -5.06
C SER A 83 19.42 8.68 -5.89
N LEU A 84 20.39 8.91 -6.78
CA LEU A 84 21.04 7.87 -7.58
C LEU A 84 21.95 6.97 -6.72
N LEU A 85 22.60 7.52 -5.70
CA LEU A 85 23.41 6.77 -4.73
C LEU A 85 22.54 5.78 -3.97
N ASN A 86 21.39 6.23 -3.44
CA ASN A 86 20.43 5.38 -2.74
C ASN A 86 19.92 4.23 -3.65
N ILE A 87 19.65 4.53 -4.93
CA ILE A 87 19.28 3.50 -5.92
C ILE A 87 20.40 2.46 -6.10
N ALA A 88 21.66 2.90 -6.18
CA ALA A 88 22.80 1.99 -6.34
C ALA A 88 22.97 1.07 -5.12
N GLU A 89 22.84 1.62 -3.91
CA GLU A 89 22.92 0.88 -2.65
C GLU A 89 21.79 -0.14 -2.53
N GLU A 90 20.54 0.28 -2.76
CA GLU A 90 19.38 -0.59 -2.69
C GLU A 90 19.48 -1.75 -3.70
N SER A 91 19.83 -1.45 -4.94
CA SER A 91 20.09 -2.43 -5.99
C SER A 91 21.22 -3.40 -5.61
N PHE A 92 22.30 -2.90 -4.99
CA PHE A 92 23.40 -3.73 -4.52
C PHE A 92 22.95 -4.71 -3.42
N TYR A 93 22.29 -4.24 -2.36
CA TYR A 93 21.84 -5.11 -1.28
C TYR A 93 20.81 -6.14 -1.75
N LEU A 94 19.92 -5.75 -2.65
CA LEU A 94 18.93 -6.68 -3.24
C LEU A 94 19.64 -7.81 -4.01
N ARG A 95 20.68 -7.51 -4.78
CA ARG A 95 21.47 -8.52 -5.49
C ARG A 95 22.24 -9.44 -4.55
N GLN A 96 22.82 -8.89 -3.49
CA GLN A 96 23.53 -9.70 -2.49
C GLN A 96 22.59 -10.72 -1.85
N ARG A 97 21.37 -10.30 -1.48
CA ARG A 97 20.35 -11.21 -0.94
C ARG A 97 19.94 -12.29 -1.95
N ARG A 98 19.77 -11.93 -3.23
CA ARG A 98 19.47 -12.91 -4.29
C ARG A 98 20.59 -13.95 -4.44
N ARG A 99 21.85 -13.50 -4.49
CA ARG A 99 23.01 -14.42 -4.55
C ARG A 99 23.08 -15.34 -3.35
N GLN A 100 22.85 -14.83 -2.16
CA GLN A 100 22.82 -15.65 -0.95
C GLN A 100 21.73 -16.73 -1.04
N ALA A 101 20.54 -16.38 -1.53
CA ALA A 101 19.47 -17.34 -1.76
C ALA A 101 19.80 -18.36 -2.86
N GLU A 102 20.50 -17.96 -3.95
CA GLU A 102 20.92 -18.84 -5.05
C GLU A 102 22.02 -19.83 -4.62
N GLN A 103 22.88 -19.46 -3.69
CA GLN A 103 23.97 -20.32 -3.19
C GLN A 103 23.49 -21.44 -2.26
N GLY A 104 22.24 -21.37 -1.81
CA GLY A 104 21.69 -22.29 -0.82
C GLY A 104 22.23 -22.04 0.59
N GLY A 105 21.67 -22.77 1.58
CA GLY A 105 22.04 -22.62 2.99
C GLY A 105 21.24 -21.56 3.73
N HIS A 106 21.84 -20.96 4.75
CA HIS A 106 21.18 -19.96 5.57
C HIS A 106 20.94 -18.67 4.80
N TYR A 107 19.69 -18.21 4.82
CA TYR A 107 19.34 -16.89 4.29
C TYR A 107 19.76 -15.80 5.30
N TRP A 108 19.52 -14.55 4.97
CA TRP A 108 19.84 -13.43 5.86
C TRP A 108 18.99 -13.48 7.15
N PRO A 109 19.53 -13.01 8.27
CA PRO A 109 18.79 -12.93 9.53
C PRO A 109 17.47 -12.17 9.41
N GLY A 110 16.39 -12.73 9.96
CA GLY A 110 15.05 -12.17 9.87
C GLY A 110 14.32 -12.42 8.55
N SER A 111 14.87 -13.25 7.65
CA SER A 111 14.09 -13.81 6.53
C SER A 111 13.10 -14.86 7.04
N PHE A 112 12.04 -15.12 6.29
CA PHE A 112 11.10 -16.20 6.63
C PHE A 112 11.81 -17.54 6.77
N HIS A 113 12.68 -17.88 5.84
CA HIS A 113 13.44 -19.14 5.87
C HIS A 113 14.31 -19.27 7.14
N ASP A 114 15.09 -18.24 7.48
CA ASP A 114 15.95 -18.24 8.65
C ASP A 114 15.15 -18.33 9.96
N THR A 115 14.04 -17.59 10.05
CA THR A 115 13.14 -17.64 11.21
C THR A 115 12.48 -19.00 11.37
N LEU A 116 11.95 -19.58 10.30
CA LEU A 116 11.32 -20.90 10.33
C LEU A 116 12.34 -21.99 10.66
N LEU A 117 13.57 -21.90 10.13
CA LEU A 117 14.65 -22.83 10.45
C LEU A 117 15.01 -22.77 11.94
N MET A 118 15.16 -21.58 12.50
CA MET A 118 15.41 -21.37 13.93
C MET A 118 14.29 -21.96 14.80
N LEU A 119 13.02 -21.79 14.40
CA LEU A 119 11.87 -22.38 15.12
C LEU A 119 11.93 -23.91 15.08
N LYS A 120 12.19 -24.50 13.92
CA LYS A 120 12.35 -25.95 13.77
C LYS A 120 13.50 -26.50 14.59
N GLU A 121 14.66 -25.85 14.61
CA GLU A 121 15.82 -26.22 15.43
C GLU A 121 15.52 -26.17 16.93
N ARG A 122 14.60 -25.30 17.36
CA ARG A 122 14.08 -25.22 18.74
C ARG A 122 13.00 -26.27 19.04
N GLY A 123 12.68 -27.14 18.10
CA GLY A 123 11.73 -28.24 18.26
C GLY A 123 10.26 -27.87 18.00
N VAL A 124 9.97 -26.68 17.45
CA VAL A 124 8.59 -26.29 17.11
C VAL A 124 8.05 -27.19 16.00
N GLN A 125 6.99 -27.92 16.30
CA GLN A 125 6.32 -28.84 15.38
C GLN A 125 5.24 -28.09 14.53
N ALA A 126 4.69 -28.76 13.51
CA ALA A 126 3.75 -28.16 12.57
C ALA A 126 2.47 -27.62 13.24
N ASP A 127 1.92 -28.33 14.22
CA ASP A 127 0.74 -27.93 14.99
C ASP A 127 1.00 -26.68 15.86
N GLN A 128 2.16 -26.63 16.50
CA GLN A 128 2.58 -25.47 17.29
C GLN A 128 2.84 -24.24 16.38
N LEU A 129 3.43 -24.50 15.21
CA LEU A 129 3.62 -23.42 14.23
C LEU A 129 2.28 -22.89 13.72
N GLN A 130 1.28 -23.77 13.47
CA GLN A 130 -0.06 -23.33 13.09
C GLN A 130 -0.68 -22.41 14.15
N GLN A 131 -0.57 -22.76 15.43
CA GLN A 131 -1.08 -21.92 16.52
C GLN A 131 -0.42 -20.53 16.57
N LEU A 132 0.89 -20.45 16.28
CA LEU A 132 1.60 -19.18 16.17
C LEU A 132 1.11 -18.37 14.95
N LEU A 133 0.92 -19.04 13.82
CA LEU A 133 0.48 -18.39 12.58
C LEU A 133 -0.95 -17.86 12.71
N ASP A 134 -1.84 -18.57 13.38
CA ASP A 134 -3.23 -18.12 13.59
C ASP A 134 -3.35 -16.81 14.37
N GLN A 135 -2.31 -16.45 15.12
CA GLN A 135 -2.21 -15.18 15.86
C GLN A 135 -1.37 -14.12 15.11
N LEU A 136 -0.78 -14.48 13.98
CA LEU A 136 0.12 -13.59 13.26
C LEU A 136 -0.65 -12.47 12.57
N LEU A 137 -0.28 -11.23 12.89
CA LEU A 137 -0.77 -10.04 12.22
C LEU A 137 0.38 -9.05 11.99
N TYR A 138 0.52 -8.58 10.76
CA TYR A 138 1.41 -7.47 10.42
C TYR A 138 0.61 -6.37 9.73
N LEU A 139 0.54 -5.20 10.34
CA LEU A 139 -0.27 -4.06 9.91
C LEU A 139 0.62 -2.84 9.63
N PRO A 140 1.19 -2.69 8.42
CA PRO A 140 1.84 -1.45 8.03
C PRO A 140 0.80 -0.34 7.84
N VAL A 141 1.08 0.83 8.43
CA VAL A 141 0.16 1.97 8.41
C VAL A 141 0.71 3.09 7.54
N MET A 142 -0.08 3.54 6.58
CA MET A 142 0.21 4.70 5.74
C MET A 142 -0.10 5.98 6.51
N THR A 143 0.91 6.85 6.66
CA THR A 143 0.77 8.13 7.35
C THR A 143 0.91 9.29 6.36
N ALA A 144 0.20 10.38 6.61
CA ALA A 144 0.39 11.61 5.85
C ALA A 144 1.74 12.27 6.24
N HIS A 145 2.48 12.71 5.24
CA HIS A 145 3.67 13.54 5.42
C HIS A 145 3.45 14.89 4.73
N PRO A 146 2.95 15.91 5.45
CA PRO A 146 2.70 17.23 4.88
C PRO A 146 3.95 17.87 4.26
N THR A 147 5.13 17.46 4.73
CA THR A 147 6.43 17.91 4.25
C THR A 147 6.95 17.14 3.03
N GLU A 148 6.21 16.12 2.54
CA GLU A 148 6.64 15.40 1.34
C GLU A 148 6.46 16.26 0.09
N ALA A 149 7.53 16.98 -0.27
CA ALA A 149 7.55 17.88 -1.41
C ALA A 149 7.73 17.16 -2.76
N LYS A 150 8.23 15.90 -2.79
CA LYS A 150 8.55 15.19 -4.05
C LYS A 150 7.30 14.86 -4.86
N ARG A 151 7.33 15.23 -6.14
CA ARG A 151 6.25 14.95 -7.10
C ARG A 151 6.21 13.45 -7.47
N ARG A 152 5.02 12.91 -7.77
CA ARG A 152 4.85 11.52 -8.26
C ARG A 152 5.69 11.22 -9.49
N THR A 153 5.81 12.19 -10.41
CA THR A 153 6.63 12.07 -11.62
C THR A 153 8.09 11.81 -11.29
N VAL A 154 8.64 12.46 -10.26
CA VAL A 154 10.01 12.23 -9.78
C VAL A 154 10.15 10.81 -9.21
N LYS A 155 9.20 10.36 -8.37
CA LYS A 155 9.20 9.00 -7.83
C LYS A 155 9.13 7.94 -8.93
N GLY A 156 8.28 8.13 -9.94
CA GLY A 156 8.20 7.27 -11.12
C GLY A 156 9.49 7.25 -11.94
N ALA A 157 10.13 8.40 -12.14
CA ALA A 157 11.41 8.51 -12.85
C ALA A 157 12.53 7.78 -12.09
N LEU A 158 12.64 7.96 -10.77
CA LEU A 158 13.61 7.25 -9.93
C LEU A 158 13.41 5.73 -9.98
N ARG A 159 12.17 5.26 -9.98
CA ARG A 159 11.86 3.83 -10.16
C ARG A 159 12.32 3.32 -11.52
N ASN A 160 12.12 4.06 -12.59
CA ASN A 160 12.58 3.68 -13.92
C ASN A 160 14.12 3.62 -14.00
N VAL A 161 14.81 4.55 -13.32
CA VAL A 161 16.26 4.51 -13.15
C VAL A 161 16.69 3.24 -12.42
N PHE A 162 16.01 2.87 -11.31
CA PHE A 162 16.28 1.63 -10.57
C PHE A 162 16.14 0.39 -11.47
N VAL A 163 15.05 0.28 -12.24
CA VAL A 163 14.81 -0.85 -13.16
C VAL A 163 15.91 -0.93 -14.24
N SER A 164 16.31 0.21 -14.80
CA SER A 164 17.38 0.26 -15.81
C SER A 164 18.74 -0.10 -15.22
N GLN A 165 19.01 0.34 -13.98
CA GLN A 165 20.22 -0.01 -13.23
C GLN A 165 20.30 -1.51 -12.96
N GLU A 166 19.19 -2.13 -12.51
CA GLU A 166 19.10 -3.58 -12.29
C GLU A 166 19.40 -4.36 -13.57
N ALA A 167 18.81 -3.97 -14.70
CA ALA A 167 19.08 -4.59 -16.00
C ALA A 167 20.55 -4.52 -16.39
N LEU A 168 21.23 -3.38 -16.18
CA LEU A 168 22.64 -3.16 -16.51
C LEU A 168 23.59 -3.97 -15.64
N THR A 169 23.22 -4.22 -14.39
CA THR A 169 24.08 -4.93 -13.41
C THR A 169 23.90 -6.44 -13.42
N ASN A 170 22.83 -6.96 -14.05
CA ASN A 170 22.56 -8.40 -14.14
C ASN A 170 23.56 -9.19 -15.00
N GLY A 171 24.58 -8.54 -15.58
CA GLY A 171 25.68 -9.19 -16.31
C GLY A 171 25.30 -9.83 -17.66
N ARG A 172 23.99 -9.95 -17.97
CA ARG A 172 23.48 -10.60 -19.18
C ARG A 172 23.54 -9.67 -20.41
N LEU A 173 23.51 -8.35 -20.20
CA LEU A 173 23.53 -7.38 -21.28
C LEU A 173 24.98 -7.12 -21.76
N ARG A 174 25.25 -7.36 -23.04
CA ARG A 174 26.56 -7.11 -23.67
C ARG A 174 26.37 -6.37 -25.01
N GLY A 175 27.46 -5.77 -25.52
CA GLY A 175 27.47 -5.13 -26.82
C GLY A 175 26.36 -4.09 -27.01
N TYR A 176 25.61 -4.23 -28.09
CA TYR A 176 24.52 -3.33 -28.47
C TYR A 176 23.44 -3.18 -27.38
N PHE A 177 22.95 -4.27 -26.81
CA PHE A 177 21.91 -4.23 -25.77
C PHE A 177 22.34 -3.50 -24.52
N ARG A 178 23.63 -3.60 -24.16
CA ARG A 178 24.17 -2.82 -23.04
C ARG A 178 24.21 -1.33 -23.35
N LYS A 179 24.58 -0.96 -24.59
CA LYS A 179 24.60 0.43 -25.03
C LYS A 179 23.19 1.02 -25.01
N GLU A 180 22.22 0.33 -25.55
CA GLU A 180 20.80 0.73 -25.52
C GLU A 180 20.27 0.93 -24.09
N ALA A 181 20.61 0.05 -23.16
CA ALA A 181 20.22 0.18 -21.75
C ALA A 181 20.86 1.41 -21.09
N ILE A 182 22.11 1.76 -21.43
CA ILE A 182 22.77 2.98 -20.95
C ILE A 182 22.11 4.23 -21.55
N GLU A 183 21.78 4.21 -22.83
CA GLU A 183 21.07 5.32 -23.49
C GLU A 183 19.68 5.54 -22.87
N ARG A 184 18.96 4.47 -22.55
CA ARG A 184 17.68 4.52 -21.82
C ARG A 184 17.85 5.11 -20.41
N LEU A 185 18.86 4.66 -19.65
CA LEU A 185 19.20 5.22 -18.34
C LEU A 185 19.54 6.70 -18.44
N GLN A 186 20.32 7.11 -19.45
CA GLN A 186 20.65 8.52 -19.68
C GLN A 186 19.40 9.36 -19.95
N SER A 187 18.48 8.88 -20.79
CA SER A 187 17.21 9.58 -21.07
C SER A 187 16.37 9.75 -19.81
N GLN A 188 16.33 8.75 -18.94
CA GLN A 188 15.59 8.82 -17.67
C GLN A 188 16.21 9.83 -16.70
N ILE A 189 17.54 9.88 -16.57
CA ILE A 189 18.24 10.85 -15.74
C ILE A 189 18.10 12.26 -16.34
N GLN A 190 18.09 12.39 -17.66
CA GLN A 190 17.85 13.66 -18.34
C GLN A 190 16.42 14.16 -18.08
N LEU A 191 15.41 13.28 -18.13
CA LEU A 191 14.04 13.62 -17.80
C LEU A 191 13.93 14.05 -16.33
N LEU A 192 14.59 13.33 -15.41
CA LEU A 192 14.65 13.68 -14.00
C LEU A 192 15.25 15.08 -13.79
N TRP A 193 16.35 15.40 -14.47
CA TRP A 193 16.98 16.73 -14.46
C TRP A 193 16.04 17.85 -14.95
N LYS A 194 15.16 17.56 -15.92
CA LYS A 194 14.20 18.52 -16.49
C LYS A 194 12.87 18.59 -15.73
N THR A 195 12.69 17.76 -14.72
CA THR A 195 11.46 17.71 -13.93
C THR A 195 11.60 18.53 -12.67
N ASP A 196 10.61 19.37 -12.35
CA ASP A 196 10.56 20.07 -11.06
C ASP A 196 10.38 19.07 -9.93
N GLU A 197 11.29 19.10 -8.97
CA GLU A 197 11.29 18.18 -7.82
C GLU A 197 10.19 18.52 -6.82
N VAL A 198 9.96 19.82 -6.62
CA VAL A 198 9.09 20.35 -5.58
C VAL A 198 7.78 20.86 -6.19
N ARG A 199 6.69 20.67 -5.47
CA ARG A 199 5.39 21.25 -5.82
C ARG A 199 5.36 22.73 -5.38
N LEU A 200 4.87 23.60 -6.24
CA LEU A 200 4.70 25.02 -5.94
C LEU A 200 3.48 25.30 -5.05
N ARG A 201 2.50 24.39 -5.00
CA ARG A 201 1.31 24.49 -4.15
C ARG A 201 1.38 23.47 -3.03
N GLY A 202 0.95 23.86 -1.83
CA GLY A 202 0.72 22.93 -0.72
C GLY A 202 -0.23 21.80 -1.13
N MET A 203 -0.02 20.61 -0.62
CA MET A 203 -0.92 19.48 -0.86
C MET A 203 -2.20 19.64 -0.05
N GLY A 204 -3.35 19.44 -0.68
CA GLY A 204 -4.60 19.22 0.02
C GLY A 204 -4.75 17.75 0.45
N VAL A 205 -5.70 17.46 1.35
CA VAL A 205 -5.96 16.09 1.84
C VAL A 205 -6.26 15.12 0.69
N ALA A 206 -6.95 15.55 -0.35
CA ALA A 206 -7.21 14.75 -1.55
C ALA A 206 -5.91 14.34 -2.28
N ASP A 207 -4.94 15.26 -2.39
CA ASP A 207 -3.62 14.96 -2.98
C ASP A 207 -2.81 13.97 -2.14
N GLU A 208 -2.95 14.05 -0.81
CA GLU A 208 -2.30 13.12 0.14
C GLU A 208 -2.89 11.72 -0.01
N ILE A 209 -4.22 11.59 -0.06
CA ILE A 209 -4.92 10.32 -0.30
C ILE A 209 -4.43 9.71 -1.62
N ASP A 210 -4.47 10.46 -2.68
CA ASP A 210 -4.01 10.01 -3.99
C ASP A 210 -2.52 9.61 -3.98
N THR A 211 -1.68 10.29 -3.19
CA THR A 211 -0.25 9.97 -3.07
C THR A 211 -0.04 8.65 -2.33
N GLY A 212 -0.80 8.39 -1.27
CA GLY A 212 -0.77 7.09 -0.58
C GLY A 212 -1.23 5.94 -1.47
N LEU A 213 -2.33 6.14 -2.19
CA LEU A 213 -2.90 5.13 -3.09
C LEU A 213 -1.97 4.79 -4.28
N PHE A 214 -1.16 5.72 -4.74
CA PHE A 214 -0.23 5.52 -5.85
C PHE A 214 0.74 4.34 -5.65
N TYR A 215 1.13 4.03 -4.42
CA TYR A 215 2.07 2.95 -4.13
C TYR A 215 1.47 1.55 -4.34
N PHE A 216 0.16 1.38 -4.27
CA PHE A 216 -0.51 0.09 -4.40
C PHE A 216 -0.35 -0.50 -5.80
N PRO A 217 -0.84 0.13 -6.88
CA PRO A 217 -0.64 -0.40 -8.24
C PRO A 217 0.84 -0.35 -8.67
N LEU A 218 1.63 0.58 -8.14
CA LEU A 218 3.04 0.68 -8.47
C LEU A 218 3.84 -0.53 -7.98
N SER A 219 3.59 -1.00 -6.74
CA SER A 219 4.42 -2.03 -6.11
C SER A 219 3.73 -2.90 -5.07
N LEU A 220 2.85 -2.36 -4.22
CA LEU A 220 2.37 -3.07 -3.03
C LEU A 220 1.50 -4.28 -3.36
N PHE A 221 0.63 -4.23 -4.36
CA PHE A 221 -0.15 -5.40 -4.78
C PHE A 221 0.75 -6.58 -5.15
N ARG A 222 1.78 -6.34 -5.95
CA ARG A 222 2.73 -7.37 -6.33
C ARG A 222 3.61 -7.83 -5.18
N ALA A 223 4.01 -6.90 -4.30
CA ALA A 223 4.82 -7.22 -3.13
C ALA A 223 4.04 -8.11 -2.14
N THR A 224 2.76 -7.82 -1.91
CA THR A 224 1.87 -8.61 -1.04
C THR A 224 1.79 -10.06 -1.51
N ALA A 225 1.46 -10.30 -2.77
CA ALA A 225 1.42 -11.66 -3.31
C ALA A 225 2.77 -12.39 -3.17
N ARG A 226 3.88 -11.70 -3.41
CA ARG A 226 5.23 -12.27 -3.23
C ARG A 226 5.58 -12.60 -1.78
N VAL A 227 5.11 -11.81 -0.82
CA VAL A 227 5.33 -12.08 0.61
C VAL A 227 4.74 -13.43 0.97
N TYR A 228 3.48 -13.70 0.59
CA TYR A 228 2.83 -15.00 0.83
C TYR A 228 3.56 -16.14 0.11
N ARG A 229 3.87 -16.00 -1.17
CA ARG A 229 4.62 -17.03 -1.92
C ARG A 229 5.98 -17.33 -1.30
N ASN A 230 6.70 -16.30 -0.85
CA ASN A 230 8.00 -16.49 -0.21
C ASN A 230 7.86 -17.19 1.15
N PHE A 231 6.83 -16.87 1.91
CA PHE A 231 6.54 -17.54 3.18
C PHE A 231 6.20 -19.01 2.96
N GLU A 232 5.26 -19.32 2.06
CA GLU A 232 4.82 -20.68 1.72
C GLU A 232 5.97 -21.53 1.18
N ARG A 233 6.84 -20.94 0.33
CA ARG A 233 8.05 -21.60 -0.16
C ARG A 233 9.02 -21.92 0.99
N SER A 234 9.30 -20.92 1.84
CA SER A 234 10.19 -21.12 2.99
C SER A 234 9.66 -22.19 3.95
N LEU A 235 8.34 -22.26 4.09
CA LEU A 235 7.69 -23.29 4.91
C LEU A 235 7.95 -24.71 4.34
N ARG A 236 7.79 -24.89 3.02
CA ARG A 236 8.10 -26.17 2.34
C ARG A 236 9.58 -26.52 2.42
N ASP A 237 10.44 -25.55 2.15
CA ASP A 237 11.90 -25.74 2.19
C ASP A 237 12.38 -26.18 3.59
N VAL A 238 11.80 -25.64 4.65
CA VAL A 238 12.24 -25.91 6.03
C VAL A 238 11.53 -27.11 6.65
N TYR A 239 10.20 -27.19 6.57
CA TYR A 239 9.41 -28.26 7.22
C TYR A 239 9.19 -29.48 6.32
N GLY A 240 9.39 -29.35 5.01
CA GLY A 240 9.12 -30.37 4.00
C GLY A 240 7.67 -30.35 3.51
N GLU A 241 7.41 -30.94 2.34
CA GLU A 241 6.10 -30.90 1.67
C GLU A 241 4.97 -31.45 2.56
N ALA A 242 5.15 -32.64 3.14
CA ALA A 242 4.10 -33.29 3.93
C ALA A 242 3.66 -32.49 5.18
N ALA A 243 4.58 -31.77 5.82
CA ALA A 243 4.25 -30.91 6.95
C ALA A 243 3.68 -29.57 6.49
N ALA A 244 4.20 -29.02 5.38
CA ALA A 244 3.71 -27.78 4.81
C ALA A 244 2.26 -27.89 4.30
N ASP A 245 1.87 -29.04 3.76
CA ASP A 245 0.49 -29.28 3.31
C ASP A 245 -0.53 -29.34 4.47
N GLN A 246 -0.04 -29.59 5.71
CA GLN A 246 -0.87 -29.57 6.91
C GLN A 246 -0.98 -28.15 7.52
N ILE A 247 -0.13 -27.22 7.11
CA ILE A 247 -0.08 -25.86 7.66
C ILE A 247 -0.77 -24.92 6.71
N ARG A 248 -1.86 -24.31 7.21
CA ARG A 248 -2.55 -23.24 6.51
C ARG A 248 -1.88 -21.90 6.84
N VAL A 249 -1.31 -21.24 5.86
CA VAL A 249 -0.82 -19.86 6.00
C VAL A 249 -2.00 -18.90 6.04
N PRO A 250 -2.28 -18.22 7.18
CA PRO A 250 -3.40 -17.29 7.28
C PRO A 250 -3.11 -16.00 6.50
N SER A 251 -4.15 -15.20 6.28
CA SER A 251 -3.99 -13.84 5.76
C SER A 251 -3.53 -12.91 6.89
N PHE A 252 -2.22 -12.91 7.15
CA PHE A 252 -1.60 -12.18 8.26
C PHE A 252 -1.25 -10.72 7.94
N LEU A 253 -1.25 -10.37 6.66
CA LEU A 253 -0.89 -9.02 6.22
C LEU A 253 -2.17 -8.20 6.03
N ARG A 254 -2.22 -7.04 6.66
CA ARG A 254 -3.25 -6.02 6.48
C ARG A 254 -2.60 -4.66 6.31
N TYR A 255 -3.32 -3.72 5.73
CA TYR A 255 -2.83 -2.36 5.56
C TYR A 255 -3.73 -1.38 6.27
N GLY A 256 -3.14 -0.49 7.07
CA GLY A 256 -3.81 0.61 7.72
C GLY A 256 -3.50 1.95 7.07
N SER A 257 -4.31 2.96 7.36
CA SER A 257 -4.06 4.34 6.91
C SER A 257 -4.55 5.34 7.94
N TRP A 258 -3.85 6.46 8.04
CA TRP A 258 -4.31 7.67 8.73
C TRP A 258 -4.73 8.75 7.75
N ILE A 259 -4.40 8.59 6.46
CA ILE A 259 -4.61 9.60 5.42
C ILE A 259 -6.10 9.74 5.12
N GLY A 260 -6.66 10.91 5.45
CA GLY A 260 -8.10 11.19 5.34
C GLY A 260 -8.91 10.83 6.61
N GLY A 261 -8.26 10.27 7.66
CA GLY A 261 -8.88 9.98 8.96
C GLY A 261 -8.25 10.73 10.13
N ASP A 262 -7.05 11.31 9.95
CA ASP A 262 -6.32 12.04 10.99
C ASP A 262 -6.79 13.50 11.07
N ARG A 263 -7.70 13.75 12.02
CA ARG A 263 -8.29 15.07 12.28
C ARG A 263 -7.54 15.83 13.38
N ASP A 264 -6.59 15.19 14.06
CA ASP A 264 -5.83 15.78 15.15
C ASP A 264 -4.92 16.91 14.62
N GLY A 265 -5.27 18.14 14.97
CA GLY A 265 -4.58 19.35 14.48
C GLY A 265 -4.79 19.68 13.00
N ASN A 266 -5.61 18.93 12.26
CA ASN A 266 -5.85 19.15 10.82
C ASN A 266 -7.34 19.45 10.52
N PRO A 267 -7.74 20.74 10.43
CA PRO A 267 -9.12 21.13 10.16
C PRO A 267 -9.60 20.79 8.73
N ASN A 268 -8.69 20.41 7.82
CA ASN A 268 -9.03 20.05 6.44
C ASN A 268 -9.50 18.59 6.29
N VAL A 269 -9.36 17.76 7.34
CA VAL A 269 -9.92 16.41 7.38
C VAL A 269 -11.35 16.48 7.88
N THR A 270 -12.28 16.62 6.95
CA THR A 270 -13.74 16.67 7.22
C THR A 270 -14.38 15.29 7.08
N PRO A 271 -15.64 15.09 7.55
CA PRO A 271 -16.39 13.86 7.29
C PRO A 271 -16.47 13.49 5.80
N GLU A 272 -16.58 14.49 4.92
CA GLU A 272 -16.62 14.30 3.47
C GLU A 272 -15.28 13.81 2.91
N THR A 273 -14.15 14.36 3.40
CA THR A 273 -12.82 13.89 3.00
C THR A 273 -12.56 12.48 3.51
N THR A 274 -13.08 12.11 4.69
CA THR A 274 -13.02 10.73 5.19
C THR A 274 -13.82 9.77 4.30
N ALA A 275 -15.04 10.14 3.92
CA ALA A 275 -15.83 9.34 2.99
C ALA A 275 -15.15 9.22 1.61
N LEU A 276 -14.56 10.31 1.11
CA LEU A 276 -13.80 10.30 -0.14
C LEU A 276 -12.61 9.36 -0.07
N ALA A 277 -11.85 9.37 1.04
CA ALA A 277 -10.69 8.50 1.24
C ALA A 277 -11.09 7.02 1.13
N ILE A 278 -12.14 6.60 1.83
CA ILE A 278 -12.66 5.21 1.80
C ILE A 278 -13.12 4.82 0.39
N ARG A 279 -13.83 5.70 -0.32
CA ARG A 279 -14.30 5.43 -1.68
C ARG A 279 -13.16 5.33 -2.68
N LEU A 280 -12.12 6.18 -2.55
CA LEU A 280 -10.93 6.13 -3.41
C LEU A 280 -10.11 4.86 -3.16
N GLN A 281 -10.04 4.40 -1.92
CA GLN A 281 -9.43 3.11 -1.56
C GLN A 281 -10.20 1.97 -2.23
N ALA A 282 -11.52 1.92 -2.09
CA ALA A 282 -12.37 0.90 -2.73
C ALA A 282 -12.24 0.92 -4.26
N ARG A 283 -12.25 2.09 -4.88
CA ARG A 283 -12.01 2.24 -6.32
C ARG A 283 -10.67 1.61 -6.74
N THR A 284 -9.61 1.88 -5.99
CA THR A 284 -8.25 1.43 -6.32
C THR A 284 -8.16 -0.10 -6.32
N ILE A 285 -8.74 -0.76 -5.32
CA ILE A 285 -8.67 -2.23 -5.26
C ILE A 285 -9.60 -2.90 -6.28
N LEU A 286 -10.79 -2.36 -6.52
CA LEU A 286 -11.69 -2.90 -7.54
C LEU A 286 -11.09 -2.80 -8.95
N GLN A 287 -10.36 -1.73 -9.25
CA GLN A 287 -9.60 -1.59 -10.51
C GLN A 287 -8.51 -2.65 -10.63
N GLU A 288 -7.78 -2.95 -9.56
CA GLU A 288 -6.78 -4.05 -9.56
C GLU A 288 -7.46 -5.40 -9.79
N TYR A 289 -8.59 -5.67 -9.14
CA TYR A 289 -9.31 -6.94 -9.36
C TYR A 289 -9.76 -7.10 -10.80
N LEU A 290 -10.27 -6.05 -11.44
CA LEU A 290 -10.61 -6.10 -12.86
C LEU A 290 -9.40 -6.43 -13.74
N GLN A 291 -8.26 -5.81 -13.47
CA GLN A 291 -7.03 -6.08 -14.22
C GLN A 291 -6.57 -7.54 -14.03
N ARG A 292 -6.66 -8.07 -12.81
CA ARG A 292 -6.30 -9.46 -12.51
C ARG A 292 -7.25 -10.47 -13.12
N LEU A 293 -8.56 -10.18 -13.09
CA LEU A 293 -9.57 -11.00 -13.76
C LEU A 293 -9.34 -11.04 -15.28
N ASP A 294 -8.93 -9.92 -15.90
CA ASP A 294 -8.56 -9.90 -17.34
C ASP A 294 -7.33 -10.76 -17.63
N GLN A 295 -6.32 -10.74 -16.75
CA GLN A 295 -5.14 -11.60 -16.90
C GLN A 295 -5.52 -13.08 -16.77
N LEU A 296 -6.31 -13.47 -15.77
CA LEU A 296 -6.79 -14.83 -15.59
C LEU A 296 -7.67 -15.28 -16.75
N HIS A 297 -8.55 -14.41 -17.25
CA HIS A 297 -9.36 -14.69 -18.43
C HIS A 297 -8.50 -14.98 -19.66
N GLY A 298 -7.35 -14.30 -19.82
CA GLY A 298 -6.39 -14.60 -20.87
C GLY A 298 -5.73 -15.98 -20.75
N GLN A 299 -5.58 -16.49 -19.53
CA GLN A 299 -4.85 -17.73 -19.22
C GLN A 299 -5.74 -18.97 -19.14
N LEU A 300 -6.90 -18.89 -18.48
CA LEU A 300 -7.77 -20.04 -18.19
C LEU A 300 -8.69 -20.40 -19.40
N SER A 301 -8.09 -20.80 -20.50
CA SER A 301 -8.77 -21.16 -21.77
C SER A 301 -9.20 -22.61 -21.85
N HIS A 302 -9.38 -23.29 -20.73
CA HIS A 302 -9.81 -24.69 -20.67
C HIS A 302 -11.12 -24.89 -21.42
N SER A 303 -11.19 -25.92 -22.28
CA SER A 303 -12.42 -26.31 -22.96
C SER A 303 -13.12 -27.44 -22.22
N TRP A 304 -14.45 -27.46 -22.26
CA TRP A 304 -15.29 -28.53 -21.72
C TRP A 304 -14.83 -29.95 -22.10
N GLY A 305 -14.27 -30.13 -23.29
CA GLY A 305 -13.82 -31.43 -23.76
C GLY A 305 -12.50 -31.91 -23.13
N PHE A 306 -11.79 -31.05 -22.41
CA PHE A 306 -10.46 -31.34 -21.88
C PHE A 306 -10.31 -31.13 -20.37
N CYS A 307 -11.37 -30.71 -19.67
CA CYS A 307 -11.35 -30.55 -18.23
C CYS A 307 -12.62 -31.12 -17.60
N GLU A 308 -12.47 -31.71 -16.41
CA GLU A 308 -13.57 -32.23 -15.60
C GLU A 308 -13.81 -31.28 -14.45
N LEU A 309 -14.88 -30.47 -14.56
CA LEU A 309 -15.22 -29.46 -13.56
C LEU A 309 -15.75 -30.08 -12.28
N SER A 310 -15.40 -29.50 -11.14
CA SER A 310 -16.01 -29.90 -9.87
C SER A 310 -17.53 -29.60 -9.84
N PRO A 311 -18.31 -30.38 -9.06
CA PRO A 311 -19.74 -30.12 -8.90
C PRO A 311 -20.03 -28.70 -8.40
N GLU A 312 -19.27 -28.22 -7.42
CA GLU A 312 -19.42 -26.90 -6.81
C GLU A 312 -19.19 -25.78 -7.84
N PHE A 313 -18.25 -25.98 -8.77
CA PHE A 313 -18.01 -25.01 -9.85
C PHE A 313 -19.19 -24.95 -10.82
N ARG A 314 -19.76 -26.11 -11.19
CA ARG A 314 -20.93 -26.17 -12.08
C ARG A 314 -22.15 -25.49 -11.45
N GLU A 315 -22.44 -25.80 -10.20
CA GLU A 315 -23.52 -25.19 -9.44
C GLU A 315 -23.36 -23.67 -9.33
N SER A 316 -22.13 -23.20 -9.03
CA SER A 316 -21.84 -21.78 -8.95
C SER A 316 -21.98 -21.05 -10.29
N LEU A 317 -21.55 -21.68 -11.39
CA LEU A 317 -21.72 -21.11 -12.74
C LEU A 317 -23.20 -21.03 -13.14
N ASP A 318 -23.98 -22.08 -12.87
CA ASP A 318 -25.42 -22.12 -13.16
C ASP A 318 -26.20 -21.10 -12.31
N HIS A 319 -25.81 -20.94 -11.04
CA HIS A 319 -26.38 -19.93 -10.15
C HIS A 319 -26.14 -18.51 -10.68
N ASP A 320 -24.87 -18.17 -11.02
CA ASP A 320 -24.57 -16.85 -11.58
C ASP A 320 -25.34 -16.55 -12.87
N ARG A 321 -25.48 -17.55 -13.76
CA ARG A 321 -26.26 -17.39 -14.99
C ARG A 321 -27.75 -17.14 -14.71
N ALA A 322 -28.29 -17.81 -13.70
CA ALA A 322 -29.69 -17.61 -13.30
C ALA A 322 -29.89 -16.22 -12.67
N GLU A 323 -28.94 -15.76 -11.83
CA GLU A 323 -29.02 -14.48 -11.14
C GLU A 323 -28.82 -13.29 -12.10
N LEU A 324 -27.81 -13.36 -12.95
CA LEU A 324 -27.43 -12.26 -13.84
C LEU A 324 -28.29 -12.22 -15.14
N GLY A 325 -28.82 -13.36 -15.56
CA GLY A 325 -29.79 -13.49 -16.64
C GLY A 325 -29.42 -12.75 -17.93
N SER A 326 -30.39 -11.97 -18.46
CA SER A 326 -30.18 -11.23 -19.72
C SER A 326 -29.14 -10.12 -19.65
N ALA A 327 -28.74 -9.68 -18.43
CA ALA A 327 -27.75 -8.61 -18.27
C ALA A 327 -26.35 -9.00 -18.79
N VAL A 328 -26.06 -10.30 -18.92
CA VAL A 328 -24.75 -10.83 -19.34
C VAL A 328 -24.81 -11.68 -20.63
N ALA A 329 -25.98 -11.94 -21.19
CA ALA A 329 -26.18 -12.87 -22.30
C ALA A 329 -25.25 -12.65 -23.51
N ASP A 330 -25.00 -11.39 -23.87
CA ASP A 330 -24.10 -11.07 -24.98
C ASP A 330 -22.62 -11.18 -24.59
N LEU A 331 -22.28 -10.99 -23.30
CA LEU A 331 -20.92 -11.05 -22.77
C LEU A 331 -20.45 -12.51 -22.64
N GLU A 332 -21.32 -13.43 -22.24
CA GLU A 332 -20.97 -14.84 -22.03
C GLU A 332 -20.92 -15.67 -23.34
N ARG A 333 -21.70 -15.26 -24.37
CA ARG A 333 -21.88 -16.00 -25.62
C ARG A 333 -20.58 -16.50 -26.25
N PRO A 334 -19.47 -15.74 -26.32
CA PRO A 334 -18.23 -16.20 -26.92
C PRO A 334 -17.53 -17.32 -26.13
N PHE A 335 -17.84 -17.48 -24.82
CA PHE A 335 -17.09 -18.31 -23.88
C PHE A 335 -17.87 -19.53 -23.36
N LEU A 336 -19.02 -19.87 -23.96
CA LEU A 336 -19.85 -21.00 -23.55
C LEU A 336 -19.13 -22.35 -23.59
N GLN A 337 -18.07 -22.48 -24.41
CA GLN A 337 -17.24 -23.69 -24.50
C GLN A 337 -16.03 -23.66 -23.57
N GLU A 338 -15.78 -22.55 -22.84
CA GLU A 338 -14.63 -22.31 -21.99
C GLU A 338 -15.08 -21.93 -20.57
N PRO A 339 -15.41 -22.90 -19.73
CA PRO A 339 -16.17 -22.69 -18.50
C PRO A 339 -15.52 -21.73 -17.51
N TYR A 340 -14.18 -21.76 -17.37
CA TYR A 340 -13.48 -20.83 -16.50
C TYR A 340 -13.52 -19.39 -17.02
N ARG A 341 -13.35 -19.18 -18.33
CA ARG A 341 -13.51 -17.86 -18.96
C ARG A 341 -14.94 -17.36 -18.81
N HIS A 342 -15.91 -18.25 -18.96
CA HIS A 342 -17.31 -17.93 -18.74
C HIS A 342 -17.53 -17.41 -17.32
N LYS A 343 -17.12 -18.15 -16.27
CA LYS A 343 -17.21 -17.72 -14.88
C LYS A 343 -16.51 -16.37 -14.64
N LEU A 344 -15.29 -16.19 -15.19
CA LEU A 344 -14.51 -14.96 -15.03
C LEU A 344 -15.20 -13.75 -15.69
N VAL A 345 -15.92 -13.92 -16.80
CA VAL A 345 -16.71 -12.83 -17.42
C VAL A 345 -17.85 -12.39 -16.49
N LEU A 346 -18.56 -13.33 -15.87
CA LEU A 346 -19.61 -13.04 -14.90
C LEU A 346 -19.08 -12.32 -13.66
N MET A 347 -17.98 -12.83 -13.09
CA MET A 347 -17.28 -12.17 -11.97
C MET A 347 -16.83 -10.75 -12.33
N LYS A 348 -16.25 -10.58 -13.52
CA LYS A 348 -15.81 -9.27 -14.01
C LYS A 348 -16.99 -8.30 -14.14
N PHE A 349 -18.12 -8.74 -14.65
CA PHE A 349 -19.34 -7.95 -14.74
C PHE A 349 -19.76 -7.45 -13.35
N ARG A 350 -19.82 -8.33 -12.35
CA ARG A 350 -20.19 -7.99 -10.97
C ARG A 350 -19.22 -6.97 -10.33
N VAL A 351 -17.90 -7.15 -10.51
CA VAL A 351 -16.88 -6.18 -10.02
C VAL A 351 -17.00 -4.85 -10.76
N GLN A 352 -17.26 -4.84 -12.06
CA GLN A 352 -17.48 -3.60 -12.82
C GLN A 352 -18.69 -2.80 -12.31
N ARG A 353 -19.76 -3.48 -11.90
CA ARG A 353 -20.92 -2.82 -11.29
C ARG A 353 -20.57 -2.21 -9.94
N SER A 354 -19.83 -2.93 -9.09
CA SER A 354 -19.33 -2.39 -7.83
C SER A 354 -18.47 -1.14 -8.06
N LEU A 355 -17.54 -1.21 -9.00
CA LEU A 355 -16.67 -0.06 -9.35
C LEU A 355 -17.49 1.13 -9.87
N ARG A 356 -18.40 0.92 -10.79
CA ARG A 356 -19.24 1.98 -11.36
C ARG A 356 -20.07 2.68 -10.28
N ARG A 357 -20.64 1.92 -9.33
CA ARG A 357 -21.35 2.48 -8.18
C ARG A 357 -20.45 3.39 -7.36
N ILE A 358 -19.23 2.95 -7.03
CA ILE A 358 -18.26 3.75 -6.26
C ILE A 358 -17.88 5.04 -7.00
N GLU A 359 -17.66 4.96 -8.32
CA GLU A 359 -17.32 6.13 -9.14
C GLU A 359 -18.44 7.18 -9.16
N ARG A 360 -19.71 6.75 -9.24
CA ARG A 360 -20.86 7.65 -9.17
C ARG A 360 -21.00 8.28 -7.79
N LEU A 361 -20.79 7.52 -6.71
CA LEU A 361 -20.79 8.05 -5.35
C LEU A 361 -19.65 9.06 -5.11
N ILE A 362 -18.48 8.87 -5.74
CA ILE A 362 -17.38 9.86 -5.73
C ILE A 362 -17.80 11.12 -6.50
N ALA A 363 -18.54 10.99 -7.59
CA ALA A 363 -19.07 12.13 -8.36
C ALA A 363 -20.21 12.88 -7.64
N GLY A 364 -20.62 12.42 -6.45
CA GLY A 364 -21.69 13.04 -5.65
C GLY A 364 -23.10 12.63 -6.07
N GLU A 365 -23.23 11.58 -6.90
CA GLU A 365 -24.53 11.03 -7.26
C GLU A 365 -25.10 10.14 -6.14
N ASN A 366 -26.41 10.14 -5.97
CA ASN A 366 -27.08 9.23 -5.03
C ASN A 366 -27.34 7.89 -5.73
N GLU A 367 -26.53 6.89 -5.43
CA GLU A 367 -26.58 5.58 -6.07
C GLU A 367 -27.01 4.50 -5.06
N PRO A 368 -28.15 3.83 -5.27
CA PRO A 368 -28.59 2.75 -4.40
C PRO A 368 -27.68 1.52 -4.51
N PRO A 369 -27.77 0.57 -3.58
CA PRO A 369 -27.13 -0.73 -3.72
C PRO A 369 -27.52 -1.41 -5.04
N ASP A 370 -26.55 -2.05 -5.68
CA ASP A 370 -26.76 -2.76 -6.95
C ASP A 370 -26.79 -4.26 -6.67
N ASN A 371 -27.95 -4.88 -6.84
CA ASN A 371 -28.15 -6.31 -6.57
C ASN A 371 -27.38 -7.23 -7.53
N LEU A 372 -26.94 -6.73 -8.69
CA LEU A 372 -26.12 -7.49 -9.63
C LEU A 372 -24.61 -7.34 -9.37
N ALA A 373 -24.21 -6.49 -8.43
CA ALA A 373 -22.85 -6.38 -7.95
C ALA A 373 -22.58 -7.44 -6.86
N TYR A 374 -21.32 -7.64 -6.50
CA TYR A 374 -21.00 -8.43 -5.32
C TYR A 374 -21.51 -7.74 -4.04
N ALA A 375 -22.21 -8.49 -3.19
CA ALA A 375 -22.68 -7.99 -1.91
C ALA A 375 -21.52 -7.76 -0.92
N SER A 376 -20.43 -8.53 -1.04
CA SER A 376 -19.27 -8.43 -0.18
C SER A 376 -17.99 -8.95 -0.85
N ALA A 377 -16.85 -8.60 -0.29
CA ALA A 377 -15.57 -9.19 -0.69
C ALA A 377 -15.48 -10.70 -0.40
N ALA A 378 -16.22 -11.19 0.60
CA ALA A 378 -16.27 -12.61 0.93
C ALA A 378 -16.91 -13.44 -0.20
N GLU A 379 -17.96 -12.93 -0.83
CA GLU A 379 -18.61 -13.58 -1.98
C GLU A 379 -17.66 -13.64 -3.19
N PHE A 380 -16.96 -12.54 -3.51
CA PHE A 380 -15.95 -12.51 -4.54
C PHE A 380 -14.82 -13.52 -4.27
N LEU A 381 -14.34 -13.57 -3.02
CA LEU A 381 -13.30 -14.52 -2.59
C LEU A 381 -13.79 -15.97 -2.71
N GLN A 382 -15.06 -16.24 -2.42
CA GLN A 382 -15.64 -17.57 -2.58
C GLN A 382 -15.64 -18.03 -4.03
N ASP A 383 -16.01 -17.17 -4.96
CA ASP A 383 -15.95 -17.49 -6.39
C ASP A 383 -14.53 -17.84 -6.84
N LEU A 384 -13.53 -17.08 -6.39
CA LEU A 384 -12.11 -17.39 -6.68
C LEU A 384 -11.69 -18.75 -6.12
N ARG A 385 -12.14 -19.09 -4.89
CA ARG A 385 -11.84 -20.38 -4.27
C ARG A 385 -12.54 -21.56 -4.96
N ILE A 386 -13.73 -21.35 -5.50
CA ILE A 386 -14.45 -22.35 -6.29
C ILE A 386 -13.65 -22.65 -7.58
N ILE A 387 -13.11 -21.62 -8.25
CA ILE A 387 -12.23 -21.81 -9.41
C ILE A 387 -10.97 -22.58 -9.01
N ASP A 388 -10.30 -22.20 -7.91
CA ASP A 388 -9.09 -22.87 -7.40
C ASP A 388 -9.36 -24.34 -7.08
N GLY A 389 -10.44 -24.64 -6.36
CA GLY A 389 -10.85 -25.99 -6.02
C GLY A 389 -11.13 -26.85 -7.26
N SER A 390 -11.83 -26.31 -8.25
CA SER A 390 -12.11 -27.01 -9.50
C SER A 390 -10.85 -27.33 -10.29
N LEU A 391 -9.90 -26.36 -10.45
CA LEU A 391 -8.63 -26.61 -11.11
C LEU A 391 -7.81 -27.69 -10.42
N ARG A 392 -7.76 -27.69 -9.09
CA ARG A 392 -7.03 -28.70 -8.32
C ARG A 392 -7.65 -30.09 -8.41
N SER A 393 -8.97 -30.20 -8.58
CA SER A 393 -9.67 -31.47 -8.65
C SER A 393 -9.34 -32.30 -9.89
N HIS A 394 -8.88 -31.66 -10.98
CA HIS A 394 -8.50 -32.35 -12.21
C HIS A 394 -7.01 -32.16 -12.61
N SER A 395 -6.14 -32.06 -11.61
CA SER A 395 -4.67 -32.05 -11.74
C SER A 395 -4.03 -30.78 -12.26
N ASP A 396 -4.75 -29.64 -12.29
CA ASP A 396 -4.24 -28.32 -12.69
C ASP A 396 -3.80 -27.45 -11.50
N ALA A 397 -3.32 -28.10 -10.43
CA ALA A 397 -2.83 -27.42 -9.21
C ALA A 397 -1.71 -26.41 -9.51
N ASP A 398 -0.84 -26.71 -10.48
CA ASP A 398 0.24 -25.80 -10.89
C ASP A 398 -0.31 -24.50 -11.52
N ILE A 399 -1.39 -24.59 -12.29
CA ILE A 399 -2.07 -23.44 -12.88
C ILE A 399 -2.77 -22.63 -11.78
N ALA A 400 -3.52 -23.32 -10.90
CA ALA A 400 -4.18 -22.71 -9.75
C ALA A 400 -3.20 -21.97 -8.83
N GLY A 401 -2.00 -22.51 -8.64
CA GLY A 401 -0.93 -21.97 -7.82
C GLY A 401 -0.23 -20.72 -8.36
N GLN A 402 -0.62 -20.17 -9.50
CA GLN A 402 -0.01 -18.98 -10.12
C GLN A 402 -0.87 -17.70 -9.86
N GLU A 403 -1.31 -17.03 -10.91
CA GLU A 403 -2.02 -15.76 -10.83
C GLU A 403 -3.34 -15.84 -10.06
N LEU A 404 -4.03 -16.98 -10.08
CA LEU A 404 -5.25 -17.18 -9.30
C LEU A 404 -4.94 -17.17 -7.80
N HIS A 405 -3.90 -17.89 -7.37
CA HIS A 405 -3.44 -17.86 -5.98
C HIS A 405 -3.06 -16.43 -5.55
N ASP A 406 -2.34 -15.68 -6.38
CA ASP A 406 -2.02 -14.29 -6.09
C ASP A 406 -3.28 -13.44 -5.91
N LEU A 407 -4.28 -13.60 -6.77
CA LEU A 407 -5.54 -12.86 -6.66
C LEU A 407 -6.33 -13.25 -5.40
N ILE A 408 -6.35 -14.52 -5.03
CA ILE A 408 -6.95 -14.98 -3.77
C ILE A 408 -6.26 -14.29 -2.58
N ARG A 409 -4.91 -14.28 -2.54
CA ARG A 409 -4.16 -13.60 -1.46
C ARG A 409 -4.41 -12.09 -1.42
N LEU A 410 -4.58 -11.44 -2.57
CA LEU A 410 -4.97 -10.03 -2.63
C LEU A 410 -6.39 -9.82 -2.09
N ALA A 411 -7.36 -10.66 -2.49
CA ALA A 411 -8.73 -10.56 -2.02
C ALA A 411 -8.84 -10.78 -0.50
N GLU A 412 -8.09 -11.73 0.05
CA GLU A 412 -8.00 -11.98 1.49
C GLU A 412 -7.37 -10.81 2.26
N THR A 413 -6.37 -10.13 1.68
CA THR A 413 -5.64 -9.04 2.34
C THR A 413 -6.38 -7.71 2.27
N PHE A 414 -6.98 -7.40 1.13
CA PHE A 414 -7.48 -6.06 0.81
C PHE A 414 -9.02 -5.94 0.81
N GLY A 415 -9.73 -7.07 0.76
CA GLY A 415 -11.19 -7.03 0.65
C GLY A 415 -11.65 -6.09 -0.48
N PHE A 416 -12.72 -5.34 -0.24
CA PHE A 416 -13.15 -4.22 -1.10
C PHE A 416 -12.77 -2.85 -0.51
N HIS A 417 -12.09 -2.82 0.62
CA HIS A 417 -11.75 -1.60 1.36
C HIS A 417 -10.30 -1.14 1.18
N LEU A 418 -9.40 -1.98 0.66
CA LEU A 418 -7.98 -1.78 0.45
C LEU A 418 -7.17 -1.59 1.75
N MET A 419 -7.50 -0.59 2.56
CA MET A 419 -6.87 -0.29 3.84
C MET A 419 -7.92 -0.07 4.92
N GLN A 420 -7.53 -0.34 6.15
CA GLN A 420 -8.31 -0.01 7.33
C GLN A 420 -7.94 1.41 7.77
N LEU A 421 -8.92 2.32 7.76
CA LEU A 421 -8.69 3.71 8.12
C LEU A 421 -8.83 3.89 9.63
N ASP A 422 -7.80 4.44 10.28
CA ASP A 422 -7.92 4.95 11.64
C ASP A 422 -8.47 6.37 11.62
N VAL A 423 -9.50 6.63 12.42
CA VAL A 423 -9.96 7.98 12.69
C VAL A 423 -9.30 8.50 13.96
N ARG A 424 -8.66 9.67 13.88
CA ARG A 424 -7.89 10.24 14.97
C ARG A 424 -8.37 11.64 15.28
N GLN A 425 -8.57 11.95 16.59
CA GLN A 425 -9.01 13.26 17.05
C GLN A 425 -8.47 13.56 18.45
N GLU A 426 -8.35 14.81 18.79
CA GLU A 426 -8.04 15.26 20.15
C GLU A 426 -9.23 15.03 21.10
N SER A 427 -8.96 14.54 22.32
CA SER A 427 -9.98 14.23 23.33
C SER A 427 -10.80 15.45 23.72
N GLY A 428 -10.21 16.65 23.75
CA GLY A 428 -10.91 17.89 24.08
C GLY A 428 -12.12 18.17 23.18
N ARG A 429 -12.06 17.76 21.91
CA ARG A 429 -13.20 17.88 20.97
C ARG A 429 -14.40 17.05 21.38
N HIS A 430 -14.16 15.89 21.98
CA HIS A 430 -15.22 15.03 22.51
C HIS A 430 -15.80 15.59 23.78
N SER A 431 -14.95 16.09 24.70
CA SER A 431 -15.40 16.73 25.93
C SER A 431 -16.28 17.95 25.62
N GLU A 432 -15.89 18.80 24.66
CA GLU A 432 -16.71 19.94 24.19
C GLU A 432 -18.06 19.47 23.61
N ALA A 433 -18.05 18.44 22.77
CA ALA A 433 -19.27 17.90 22.16
C ALA A 433 -20.23 17.29 23.18
N VAL A 434 -19.70 16.53 24.16
CA VAL A 434 -20.51 15.93 25.24
C VAL A 434 -21.05 17.01 26.17
N ALA A 435 -20.28 18.05 26.50
CA ALA A 435 -20.76 19.17 27.29
C ALA A 435 -21.95 19.89 26.61
N ASP A 436 -21.84 20.15 25.31
CA ASP A 436 -22.92 20.76 24.53
C ASP A 436 -24.15 19.85 24.46
N LEU A 437 -23.96 18.54 24.23
CA LEU A 437 -25.05 17.56 24.24
C LEU A 437 -25.80 17.53 25.58
N PHE A 438 -25.10 17.45 26.73
CA PHE A 438 -25.74 17.41 28.04
C PHE A 438 -26.41 18.74 28.37
N GLN A 439 -25.82 19.87 27.96
CA GLN A 439 -26.42 21.18 28.16
C GLN A 439 -27.75 21.30 27.39
N VAL A 440 -27.77 20.88 26.11
CA VAL A 440 -28.95 20.98 25.25
C VAL A 440 -30.06 19.98 25.64
N THR A 441 -29.69 18.77 26.09
CA THR A 441 -30.66 17.70 26.38
C THR A 441 -31.18 17.71 27.81
N LEU A 442 -30.28 17.93 28.77
CA LEU A 442 -30.56 17.77 30.20
C LEU A 442 -30.39 19.08 30.99
N GLY A 443 -29.85 20.13 30.40
CA GLY A 443 -29.53 21.37 31.11
C GLY A 443 -28.37 21.23 32.11
N ILE A 444 -27.49 20.24 31.91
CA ILE A 444 -26.39 19.92 32.82
C ILE A 444 -25.10 20.60 32.32
N ASP A 445 -24.44 21.32 33.23
CA ASP A 445 -23.08 21.86 32.98
C ASP A 445 -22.01 20.78 33.24
N TYR A 446 -21.80 19.97 32.21
CA TYR A 446 -20.81 18.87 32.25
C TYR A 446 -19.38 19.38 32.42
N ALA A 447 -19.07 20.58 31.90
CA ALA A 447 -17.73 21.16 31.98
C ALA A 447 -17.30 21.47 33.42
N ALA A 448 -18.25 21.85 34.29
CA ALA A 448 -18.00 22.14 35.71
C ALA A 448 -17.84 20.88 36.60
N MET A 449 -18.16 19.68 36.07
CA MET A 449 -18.12 18.43 36.84
C MET A 449 -16.69 17.94 37.06
N ASN A 450 -16.43 17.35 38.23
CA ASN A 450 -15.21 16.60 38.50
C ASN A 450 -15.24 15.20 37.82
N GLU A 451 -14.09 14.52 37.79
CA GLU A 451 -13.94 13.24 37.06
C GLU A 451 -14.91 12.14 37.56
N THR A 452 -15.13 12.04 38.85
CA THR A 452 -16.05 11.03 39.42
C THR A 452 -17.49 11.28 39.01
N GLU A 453 -17.91 12.53 38.97
CA GLU A 453 -19.24 12.92 38.49
C GLU A 453 -19.42 12.66 37.00
N ARG A 454 -18.38 12.97 36.19
CA ARG A 454 -18.36 12.67 34.76
C ARG A 454 -18.50 11.19 34.48
N LEU A 455 -17.67 10.36 35.11
CA LEU A 455 -17.70 8.90 34.93
C LEU A 455 -19.08 8.30 35.28
N LYS A 456 -19.69 8.79 36.39
CA LYS A 456 -21.03 8.34 36.78
C LYS A 456 -22.07 8.72 35.76
N LEU A 457 -22.15 9.98 35.35
CA LEU A 457 -23.12 10.48 34.37
C LEU A 457 -22.98 9.80 33.02
N LEU A 458 -21.75 9.67 32.51
CA LEU A 458 -21.48 8.98 31.25
C LEU A 458 -21.87 7.51 31.32
N GLY A 459 -21.48 6.80 32.40
CA GLY A 459 -21.81 5.38 32.58
C GLY A 459 -23.32 5.14 32.65
N GLU A 460 -24.06 5.98 33.39
CA GLU A 460 -25.51 5.91 33.49
C GLU A 460 -26.18 6.19 32.10
N THR A 461 -25.66 7.18 31.37
CA THR A 461 -26.22 7.58 30.08
C THR A 461 -25.94 6.53 28.98
N ILE A 462 -24.73 5.97 28.93
CA ILE A 462 -24.36 4.91 27.99
C ILE A 462 -25.17 3.63 28.24
N ALA A 463 -25.43 3.29 29.53
CA ALA A 463 -26.19 2.12 29.90
C ALA A 463 -27.72 2.30 29.74
N ALA A 464 -28.19 3.53 29.58
CA ALA A 464 -29.60 3.81 29.45
C ALA A 464 -30.18 3.32 28.11
N PRO A 465 -31.29 2.57 28.12
CA PRO A 465 -31.92 2.13 26.87
C PRO A 465 -32.49 3.34 26.11
N GLY A 466 -32.18 3.43 24.82
CA GLY A 466 -32.71 4.46 23.92
C GLY A 466 -31.77 5.65 23.66
N GLY A 467 -30.63 5.76 24.39
CA GLY A 467 -29.67 6.82 24.18
C GLY A 467 -30.20 8.24 24.48
N LEU A 468 -29.44 9.25 24.09
CA LEU A 468 -29.84 10.66 24.22
C LEU A 468 -30.66 11.10 22.99
N LEU A 469 -31.85 11.63 23.26
CA LEU A 469 -32.68 12.28 22.21
C LEU A 469 -32.39 13.77 22.20
N PHE A 470 -31.92 14.31 21.10
CA PHE A 470 -31.57 15.72 20.94
C PHE A 470 -32.01 16.31 19.61
N ASP A 471 -32.26 17.61 19.61
CA ASP A 471 -32.48 18.38 18.39
C ASP A 471 -31.13 18.87 17.86
N ARG A 472 -30.69 18.32 16.75
CA ARG A 472 -29.41 18.64 16.11
C ARG A 472 -29.25 20.13 15.75
N SER A 473 -30.37 20.83 15.47
CA SER A 473 -30.34 22.25 15.11
C SER A 473 -29.89 23.14 16.29
N ARG A 474 -30.04 22.67 17.52
CA ARG A 474 -29.66 23.38 18.75
C ARG A 474 -28.21 23.18 19.15
N LEU A 475 -27.52 22.21 18.58
CA LEU A 475 -26.12 21.91 18.86
C LEU A 475 -25.17 22.92 18.22
N GLN A 476 -24.04 23.14 18.85
CA GLN A 476 -22.96 23.94 18.29
C GLN A 476 -22.42 23.34 16.98
N PRO A 477 -21.86 24.15 16.06
CA PRO A 477 -21.30 23.65 14.80
C PRO A 477 -20.21 22.58 15.00
N GLN A 478 -19.36 22.75 16.00
CA GLN A 478 -18.26 21.82 16.33
C GLN A 478 -18.81 20.46 16.80
N THR A 479 -19.86 20.47 17.63
CA THR A 479 -20.55 19.26 18.09
C THR A 479 -21.18 18.52 16.91
N ARG A 480 -21.85 19.24 16.03
CA ARG A 480 -22.41 18.65 14.79
C ARG A 480 -21.35 18.03 13.90
N ASP A 481 -20.18 18.65 13.79
CA ASP A 481 -19.06 18.11 13.02
C ASP A 481 -18.51 16.83 13.65
N THR A 482 -18.36 16.79 14.99
CA THR A 482 -17.93 15.59 15.72
C THR A 482 -18.89 14.42 15.50
N LEU A 483 -20.21 14.67 15.62
CA LEU A 483 -21.23 13.64 15.37
C LEU A 483 -21.25 13.17 13.90
N ALA A 484 -21.04 14.08 12.95
CA ALA A 484 -21.01 13.76 11.53
C ALA A 484 -19.88 12.79 11.16
N VAL A 485 -18.79 12.74 11.94
CA VAL A 485 -17.71 11.75 11.77
C VAL A 485 -18.25 10.35 12.01
N PHE A 486 -18.92 10.12 13.15
CA PHE A 486 -19.46 8.80 13.51
C PHE A 486 -20.56 8.37 12.52
N GLU A 487 -21.43 9.30 12.10
CA GLU A 487 -22.44 9.05 11.06
C GLU A 487 -21.78 8.63 9.74
N THR A 488 -20.67 9.29 9.38
CA THR A 488 -19.91 8.97 8.17
C THR A 488 -19.24 7.60 8.30
N MET A 489 -18.66 7.27 9.46
CA MET A 489 -18.12 5.94 9.71
C MET A 489 -19.20 4.86 9.58
N ALA A 490 -20.36 5.05 10.18
CA ALA A 490 -21.48 4.13 10.07
C ALA A 490 -21.99 3.99 8.63
N ARG A 491 -22.06 5.07 7.89
CA ARG A 491 -22.42 5.08 6.47
C ARG A 491 -21.42 4.31 5.62
N MET A 492 -20.13 4.58 5.77
CA MET A 492 -19.06 3.91 4.99
C MET A 492 -18.98 2.41 5.28
N ARG A 493 -19.20 2.00 6.55
CA ARG A 493 -19.30 0.58 6.90
C ARG A 493 -20.43 -0.14 6.17
N ARG A 494 -21.58 0.54 5.98
CA ARG A 494 -22.69 -0.02 5.19
C ARG A 494 -22.44 0.01 3.68
N GLU A 495 -21.71 1.01 3.21
CA GLU A 495 -21.45 1.24 1.77
C GLU A 495 -20.35 0.33 1.22
N ILE A 496 -19.26 0.14 1.98
CA ILE A 496 -18.04 -0.56 1.53
C ILE A 496 -17.84 -1.89 2.27
N GLY A 497 -18.10 -1.91 3.59
CA GLY A 497 -17.91 -3.07 4.45
C GLY A 497 -17.38 -2.71 5.83
N GLY A 498 -17.63 -3.57 6.82
CA GLY A 498 -17.31 -3.34 8.22
C GLY A 498 -15.81 -3.10 8.48
N GLU A 499 -14.95 -3.65 7.63
CA GLU A 499 -13.49 -3.62 7.78
C GLU A 499 -12.81 -2.35 7.22
N CYS A 500 -13.57 -1.38 6.66
CA CYS A 500 -12.99 -0.15 6.13
C CYS A 500 -12.43 0.79 7.22
N PHE A 501 -12.79 0.60 8.48
CA PHE A 501 -12.20 1.28 9.64
C PHE A 501 -11.65 0.25 10.63
N ASP A 502 -10.51 0.56 11.27
CA ASP A 502 -9.95 -0.23 12.36
C ASP A 502 -10.21 0.47 13.70
N LYS A 503 -9.49 1.55 14.00
CA LYS A 503 -9.49 2.20 15.30
C LYS A 503 -10.05 3.61 15.24
N TYR A 504 -10.69 4.00 16.36
CA TYR A 504 -10.89 5.39 16.71
C TYR A 504 -9.87 5.75 17.80
N VAL A 505 -8.98 6.69 17.51
CA VAL A 505 -7.84 7.03 18.38
C VAL A 505 -8.01 8.44 18.92
N ILE A 506 -7.90 8.60 20.23
CA ILE A 506 -7.94 9.90 20.87
C ILE A 506 -6.56 10.27 21.41
N SER A 507 -6.09 11.47 21.06
CA SER A 507 -4.87 12.07 21.61
C SER A 507 -5.17 12.89 22.86
N MET A 508 -4.15 13.34 23.59
CA MET A 508 -4.25 14.19 24.78
C MET A 508 -5.19 13.62 25.86
N THR A 509 -5.23 12.31 25.98
CA THR A 509 -6.10 11.61 26.94
C THR A 509 -5.48 11.63 28.32
N HIS A 510 -6.12 12.32 29.28
CA HIS A 510 -5.66 12.47 30.67
C HIS A 510 -6.58 11.78 31.68
N HIS A 511 -7.84 11.52 31.30
CA HIS A 511 -8.88 11.03 32.16
C HIS A 511 -9.62 9.84 31.56
N ALA A 512 -10.19 8.98 32.37
CA ALA A 512 -11.00 7.84 31.91
C ALA A 512 -12.32 8.31 31.26
N SER A 513 -12.85 9.46 31.69
CA SER A 513 -14.03 10.09 31.07
C SER A 513 -13.83 10.34 29.58
N HIS A 514 -12.62 10.69 29.12
CA HIS A 514 -12.35 10.92 27.69
C HIS A 514 -12.62 9.67 26.82
N VAL A 515 -12.43 8.47 27.37
CA VAL A 515 -12.76 7.23 26.68
C VAL A 515 -14.29 7.03 26.62
N LEU A 516 -14.99 7.27 27.74
CA LEU A 516 -16.45 7.14 27.79
C LEU A 516 -17.15 8.22 26.96
N GLU A 517 -16.58 9.42 26.80
CA GLU A 517 -17.09 10.47 25.94
C GLU A 517 -17.16 10.04 24.46
N VAL A 518 -16.22 9.22 24.00
CA VAL A 518 -16.25 8.64 22.64
C VAL A 518 -17.27 7.50 22.52
N MET A 519 -17.56 6.81 23.63
CA MET A 519 -18.51 5.70 23.65
C MET A 519 -19.98 6.18 23.73
N LEU A 520 -20.21 7.40 24.24
CA LEU A 520 -21.52 8.04 24.32
C LEU A 520 -22.04 8.40 22.92
#